data_c88d35ebeefd48b7e54c3e2fcc130189
#
_entry.id   c88d35ebeefd48b7e54c3e2fcc130189
#
_cell.length_a   1.000
_cell.length_b   1.000
_cell.length_c   1.000
_cell.angle_alpha   90.00
_cell.angle_beta   90.00
_cell.angle_gamma   90.00
#
_symmetry.space_group_name_H-M   'P 1'
#
loop_
_entity.id
_entity.type
_entity.pdbx_description
1 polymer ?
#
loop_
_entity_poly.entity_id
_entity_poly.type
_entity_poly.pdbx_seq_one_letter_code
_entity_poly.pdbx_strand_id
1 'polypeptide(L)'
;IATGVTDNCTLNTSTIANELYQQIPNANVGEGNISVITYNGSTQIGTKSCLFYAHVVNSSPTFNAEYQDINSRTTAITDNNQQLIRNNSNWQISVTNTSAKNYATLSSLTAVINGTTYTGSLRGTGGSIDVGTLNLSSNTTAQVILTDSRGISTTKNLNLIILDWVLP
;
A
#
# COMPACT_ATOMS: atom_id res chain seq x y z
N ILE A 1 0.92 -27.83 -14.59
CA ILE A 1 0.17 -29.03 -15.00
C ILE A 1 1.01 -30.26 -14.60
N ALA A 2 0.42 -31.18 -13.88
CA ALA A 2 1.04 -32.45 -13.55
C ALA A 2 0.47 -33.55 -14.48
N THR A 3 1.33 -34.43 -14.95
CA THR A 3 0.95 -35.59 -15.78
C THR A 3 1.49 -36.88 -15.17
N GLY A 4 0.88 -38.02 -15.48
CA GLY A 4 1.32 -39.32 -14.99
C GLY A 4 1.08 -39.55 -13.49
N VAL A 5 0.12 -38.83 -12.90
CA VAL A 5 -0.23 -38.99 -11.49
C VAL A 5 -1.04 -40.27 -11.30
N THR A 6 -0.57 -41.12 -10.43
CA THR A 6 -1.22 -42.43 -10.16
C THR A 6 -1.94 -42.47 -8.81
N ASP A 7 -1.62 -41.57 -7.89
CA ASP A 7 -2.21 -41.54 -6.54
C ASP A 7 -2.37 -40.09 -6.06
N ASN A 8 -1.39 -39.49 -5.42
CA ASN A 8 -1.43 -38.12 -4.92
C ASN A 8 -0.49 -37.20 -5.71
N CYS A 9 -0.91 -35.97 -5.94
CA CYS A 9 -0.10 -34.95 -6.57
C CYS A 9 -0.07 -33.67 -5.72
N THR A 10 1.12 -33.16 -5.48
CA THR A 10 1.30 -31.82 -4.90
C THR A 10 1.62 -30.85 -6.03
N LEU A 11 0.76 -29.84 -6.20
CA LEU A 11 1.01 -28.77 -7.14
C LEU A 11 1.89 -27.70 -6.47
N ASN A 12 3.00 -27.35 -7.12
CA ASN A 12 3.80 -26.22 -6.69
C ASN A 12 3.12 -24.92 -7.12
N THR A 13 2.42 -24.27 -6.19
CA THR A 13 1.69 -23.02 -6.46
C THR A 13 2.60 -21.83 -6.67
N SER A 14 3.89 -21.89 -6.31
CA SER A 14 4.82 -20.79 -6.54
C SER A 14 5.05 -20.49 -8.03
N THR A 15 4.94 -21.50 -8.90
CA THR A 15 5.10 -21.32 -10.35
C THR A 15 3.90 -20.67 -11.03
N ILE A 16 2.71 -20.80 -10.43
CA ILE A 16 1.46 -20.25 -10.98
C ILE A 16 0.93 -19.05 -10.18
N ALA A 17 1.57 -18.72 -9.06
CA ALA A 17 1.10 -17.66 -8.16
C ALA A 17 0.97 -16.30 -8.88
N ASN A 18 1.97 -15.96 -9.71
CA ASN A 18 1.94 -14.70 -10.47
C ASN A 18 0.77 -14.65 -11.46
N GLU A 19 0.48 -15.75 -12.15
CA GLU A 19 -0.64 -15.84 -13.08
C GLU A 19 -1.98 -15.70 -12.34
N LEU A 20 -2.10 -16.32 -11.16
CA LEU A 20 -3.29 -16.18 -10.32
C LEU A 20 -3.45 -14.74 -9.80
N TYR A 21 -2.36 -14.09 -9.34
CA TYR A 21 -2.42 -12.72 -8.86
C TYR A 21 -2.80 -11.70 -9.93
N GLN A 22 -2.38 -11.93 -11.19
CA GLN A 22 -2.77 -11.10 -12.34
C GLN A 22 -4.28 -11.14 -12.61
N GLN A 23 -4.94 -12.25 -12.31
CA GLN A 23 -6.38 -12.40 -12.54
C GLN A 23 -7.22 -11.70 -11.47
N ILE A 24 -6.64 -11.41 -10.30
CA ILE A 24 -7.34 -10.78 -9.18
C ILE A 24 -6.61 -9.52 -8.67
N PRO A 25 -6.30 -8.52 -9.53
CA PRO A 25 -5.54 -7.33 -9.11
C PRO A 25 -6.29 -6.45 -8.09
N ASN A 26 -7.62 -6.62 -7.97
CA ASN A 26 -8.50 -5.83 -7.11
C ASN A 26 -9.20 -6.66 -6.03
N ALA A 27 -8.77 -7.92 -5.81
CA ALA A 27 -9.36 -8.81 -4.82
C ALA A 27 -8.28 -9.55 -4.03
N ASN A 28 -8.58 -9.90 -2.79
CA ASN A 28 -7.70 -10.66 -1.90
C ASN A 28 -7.89 -12.17 -2.03
N VAL A 29 -9.00 -12.58 -2.62
CA VAL A 29 -9.35 -13.98 -2.82
C VAL A 29 -9.84 -14.16 -4.24
N GLY A 30 -9.33 -15.18 -4.91
CA GLY A 30 -9.79 -15.62 -6.22
C GLY A 30 -10.33 -17.03 -6.13
N GLU A 31 -11.36 -17.34 -6.92
CA GLU A 31 -11.90 -18.67 -7.10
C GLU A 31 -11.30 -19.29 -8.36
N GLY A 32 -10.94 -20.56 -8.28
CA GLY A 32 -10.44 -21.32 -9.40
C GLY A 32 -10.99 -22.75 -9.40
N ASN A 33 -10.75 -23.46 -10.49
CA ASN A 33 -11.19 -24.85 -10.66
C ASN A 33 -9.98 -25.73 -10.98
N ILE A 34 -9.85 -26.81 -10.25
CA ILE A 34 -8.88 -27.87 -10.54
C ILE A 34 -9.63 -29.02 -11.20
N SER A 35 -9.19 -29.39 -12.40
CA SER A 35 -9.73 -30.56 -13.11
C SER A 35 -8.68 -31.66 -13.20
N VAL A 36 -9.07 -32.87 -12.81
CA VAL A 36 -8.28 -34.09 -12.95
C VAL A 36 -8.90 -34.90 -14.08
N ILE A 37 -8.11 -35.16 -15.10
CA ILE A 37 -8.53 -35.93 -16.27
C ILE A 37 -7.78 -37.26 -16.23
N THR A 38 -8.51 -38.38 -16.30
CA THR A 38 -7.96 -39.72 -16.26
C THR A 38 -7.97 -40.30 -17.65
N TYR A 39 -6.87 -40.98 -18.02
CA TYR A 39 -6.69 -41.64 -19.32
C TYR A 39 -6.37 -43.11 -19.15
N ASN A 40 -6.84 -43.93 -20.12
CA ASN A 40 -6.34 -45.29 -20.37
C ASN A 40 -5.63 -45.26 -21.74
N GLY A 41 -4.29 -45.26 -21.71
CA GLY A 41 -3.50 -44.97 -22.90
C GLY A 41 -3.76 -43.55 -23.41
N SER A 42 -4.24 -43.38 -24.62
CA SER A 42 -4.64 -42.09 -25.21
C SER A 42 -6.12 -41.77 -25.05
N THR A 43 -6.92 -42.67 -24.48
CA THR A 43 -8.37 -42.50 -24.35
C THR A 43 -8.72 -41.91 -22.99
N GLN A 44 -9.40 -40.76 -22.98
CA GLN A 44 -9.92 -40.17 -21.76
C GLN A 44 -11.07 -41.03 -21.23
N ILE A 45 -10.96 -41.43 -19.97
CA ILE A 45 -11.95 -42.31 -19.29
C ILE A 45 -12.71 -41.60 -18.17
N GLY A 46 -12.26 -40.45 -17.76
CA GLY A 46 -12.96 -39.69 -16.72
C GLY A 46 -12.42 -38.27 -16.52
N THR A 47 -13.27 -37.44 -15.91
CA THR A 47 -12.90 -36.09 -15.44
C THR A 47 -13.58 -35.83 -14.11
N LYS A 48 -12.85 -35.30 -13.15
CA LYS A 48 -13.39 -34.71 -11.91
C LYS A 48 -12.83 -33.32 -11.72
N SER A 49 -13.68 -32.42 -11.25
CA SER A 49 -13.30 -31.04 -10.95
C SER A 49 -13.68 -30.68 -9.52
N CYS A 50 -12.88 -29.81 -8.89
CA CYS A 50 -13.20 -29.20 -7.62
C CYS A 50 -12.82 -27.70 -7.62
N LEU A 51 -13.59 -26.92 -6.88
CA LEU A 51 -13.28 -25.52 -6.63
C LEU A 51 -12.12 -25.40 -5.63
N PHE A 52 -11.31 -24.36 -5.81
CA PHE A 52 -10.34 -23.92 -4.81
C PHE A 52 -10.37 -22.40 -4.68
N TYR A 53 -9.92 -21.90 -3.55
CA TYR A 53 -9.78 -20.48 -3.29
C TYR A 53 -8.29 -20.12 -3.13
N ALA A 54 -7.81 -19.19 -3.95
CA ALA A 54 -6.47 -18.65 -3.85
C ALA A 54 -6.49 -17.35 -3.03
N HIS A 55 -5.70 -17.29 -1.97
CA HIS A 55 -5.57 -16.11 -1.13
C HIS A 55 -4.28 -15.37 -1.48
N VAL A 56 -4.37 -14.06 -1.66
CA VAL A 56 -3.20 -13.20 -1.85
C VAL A 56 -2.56 -12.93 -0.49
N VAL A 57 -1.29 -13.29 -0.35
CA VAL A 57 -0.51 -13.09 0.88
C VAL A 57 0.66 -12.13 0.63
N ASN A 58 1.16 -11.51 1.70
CA ASN A 58 2.32 -10.61 1.64
C ASN A 58 2.17 -9.48 0.59
N SER A 59 0.98 -8.93 0.48
CA SER A 59 0.58 -7.97 -0.57
C SER A 59 0.54 -6.51 -0.11
N SER A 60 0.92 -6.21 1.13
CA SER A 60 0.92 -4.83 1.65
C SER A 60 1.80 -3.92 0.81
N PRO A 61 1.31 -2.74 0.38
CA PRO A 61 2.09 -1.77 -0.36
C PRO A 61 3.26 -1.24 0.47
N THR A 62 4.29 -0.74 -0.21
CA THR A 62 5.48 -0.18 0.44
C THR A 62 5.70 1.27 0.01
N PHE A 63 6.28 2.08 0.89
CA PHE A 63 6.65 3.47 0.60
C PHE A 63 7.61 4.01 1.65
N ASN A 64 8.26 5.14 1.37
CA ASN A 64 8.89 6.01 2.35
C ASN A 64 8.05 7.26 2.53
N ALA A 65 8.10 7.89 3.71
CA ALA A 65 7.37 9.11 4.00
C ALA A 65 8.24 10.07 4.80
N GLU A 66 8.13 11.35 4.47
CA GLU A 66 8.78 12.46 5.17
C GLU A 66 7.80 13.64 5.22
N TYR A 67 7.98 14.53 6.20
CA TYR A 67 7.24 15.78 6.26
C TYR A 67 8.19 16.96 6.16
N GLN A 68 7.68 18.08 5.71
CA GLN A 68 8.44 19.33 5.63
C GLN A 68 7.53 20.56 5.75
N ASP A 69 8.13 21.63 6.22
CA ASP A 69 7.59 22.98 6.06
C ASP A 69 8.03 23.54 4.69
N ILE A 70 7.07 23.91 3.87
CA ILE A 70 7.31 24.52 2.55
C ILE A 70 7.15 26.05 2.57
N ASN A 71 6.94 26.65 3.74
CA ASN A 71 6.90 28.09 3.91
C ASN A 71 8.32 28.65 4.12
N SER A 72 8.85 29.37 3.14
CA SER A 72 10.21 29.93 3.16
C SER A 72 10.48 30.88 4.33
N ARG A 73 9.46 31.55 4.87
CA ARG A 73 9.62 32.46 6.02
C ARG A 73 9.87 31.68 7.31
N THR A 74 9.10 30.63 7.54
CA THR A 74 9.24 29.81 8.75
C THR A 74 10.49 28.96 8.70
N THR A 75 10.82 28.40 7.53
CA THR A 75 12.08 27.63 7.35
C THR A 75 13.33 28.52 7.50
N ALA A 76 13.29 29.78 7.09
CA ALA A 76 14.38 30.73 7.33
C ALA A 76 14.58 31.07 8.81
N ILE A 77 13.53 30.99 9.63
CA ILE A 77 13.58 31.23 11.08
C ILE A 77 14.12 30.01 11.82
N THR A 78 13.67 28.82 11.47
CA THR A 78 14.06 27.57 12.14
C THR A 78 15.39 27.03 11.65
N ASP A 79 15.84 27.45 10.45
CA ASP A 79 16.94 26.82 9.68
C ASP A 79 16.76 25.30 9.54
N ASN A 80 15.50 24.83 9.62
CA ASN A 80 15.16 23.41 9.57
C ASN A 80 13.73 23.22 9.09
N ASN A 81 13.55 22.64 7.90
CA ASN A 81 12.22 22.39 7.32
C ASN A 81 11.44 21.25 8.00
N GLN A 82 12.03 20.54 8.95
CA GLN A 82 11.34 19.54 9.77
C GLN A 82 10.91 20.08 11.15
N GLN A 83 11.07 21.37 11.39
CA GLN A 83 10.53 22.07 12.55
C GLN A 83 9.39 22.99 12.11
N LEU A 84 8.21 22.73 12.65
CA LEU A 84 6.98 23.36 12.23
C LEU A 84 6.54 24.42 13.24
N ILE A 85 6.36 25.65 12.79
CA ILE A 85 5.87 26.75 13.64
C ILE A 85 4.34 26.76 13.62
N ARG A 86 3.74 26.68 14.80
CA ARG A 86 2.29 26.75 15.00
C ARG A 86 1.66 27.94 14.23
N ASN A 87 0.57 27.67 13.52
CA ASN A 87 -0.19 28.64 12.72
C ASN A 87 0.58 29.37 11.59
N ASN A 88 1.85 29.04 11.36
CA ASN A 88 2.67 29.76 10.38
C ASN A 88 3.29 28.84 9.33
N SER A 89 3.73 27.64 9.71
CA SER A 89 4.28 26.67 8.77
C SER A 89 3.22 26.17 7.80
N ASN A 90 3.61 25.95 6.55
CA ASN A 90 2.79 25.29 5.55
C ASN A 90 3.31 23.87 5.36
N TRP A 91 2.56 22.89 5.84
CA TRP A 91 3.00 21.51 5.97
C TRP A 91 2.71 20.71 4.72
N GLN A 92 3.68 19.95 4.31
CA GLN A 92 3.54 18.97 3.27
C GLN A 92 4.15 17.63 3.72
N ILE A 93 3.47 16.55 3.45
CA ILE A 93 4.02 15.20 3.57
C ILE A 93 4.33 14.73 2.16
N SER A 94 5.55 14.24 1.94
CA SER A 94 5.98 13.61 0.70
C SER A 94 6.16 12.11 0.91
N VAL A 95 5.77 11.33 -0.10
CA VAL A 95 6.02 9.89 -0.13
C VAL A 95 6.83 9.52 -1.37
N THR A 96 7.76 8.59 -1.20
CA THR A 96 8.63 8.11 -2.27
C THR A 96 8.73 6.59 -2.25
N ASN A 97 9.24 5.99 -3.33
CA ASN A 97 9.37 4.54 -3.48
C ASN A 97 8.06 3.80 -3.21
N THR A 98 6.95 4.41 -3.65
CA THR A 98 5.63 3.80 -3.52
C THR A 98 5.50 2.62 -4.48
N SER A 99 5.06 1.47 -3.96
CA SER A 99 4.88 0.27 -4.76
C SER A 99 3.75 -0.58 -4.20
N ALA A 100 2.81 -0.96 -5.05
CA ALA A 100 1.89 -2.05 -4.78
C ALA A 100 2.55 -3.40 -5.12
N LYS A 101 2.04 -4.49 -4.58
CA LYS A 101 2.57 -5.84 -4.79
C LYS A 101 1.58 -6.73 -5.51
N ASN A 102 2.08 -7.82 -6.06
CA ASN A 102 1.25 -8.90 -6.61
C ASN A 102 0.21 -8.38 -7.63
N TYR A 103 0.64 -7.50 -8.56
CA TYR A 103 -0.19 -6.91 -9.62
C TYR A 103 -1.32 -5.98 -9.15
N ALA A 104 -1.42 -5.65 -7.86
CA ALA A 104 -2.28 -4.55 -7.43
C ALA A 104 -1.75 -3.20 -7.95
N THR A 105 -2.61 -2.21 -7.99
CA THR A 105 -2.26 -0.80 -8.23
C THR A 105 -2.41 0.00 -6.95
N LEU A 106 -1.77 1.15 -6.86
CA LEU A 106 -1.98 2.06 -5.75
C LEU A 106 -3.34 2.77 -5.92
N SER A 107 -4.11 2.85 -4.84
CA SER A 107 -5.48 3.37 -4.83
C SER A 107 -5.58 4.73 -4.15
N SER A 108 -5.02 4.88 -2.94
CA SER A 108 -5.13 6.12 -2.18
C SER A 108 -3.93 6.37 -1.28
N LEU A 109 -3.69 7.65 -1.02
CA LEU A 109 -2.71 8.16 -0.07
C LEU A 109 -3.42 9.12 0.88
N THR A 110 -3.36 8.87 2.18
CA THR A 110 -3.96 9.72 3.20
C THR A 110 -3.02 9.92 4.39
N ALA A 111 -3.25 10.97 5.17
CA ALA A 111 -2.63 11.15 6.47
C ALA A 111 -3.69 11.50 7.52
N VAL A 112 -3.55 10.95 8.71
CA VAL A 112 -4.37 11.31 9.87
C VAL A 112 -3.49 12.06 10.87
N ILE A 113 -3.87 13.30 11.17
CA ILE A 113 -3.17 14.19 12.11
C ILE A 113 -4.21 14.72 13.09
N ASN A 114 -4.02 14.47 14.37
CA ASN A 114 -4.95 14.89 15.42
C ASN A 114 -6.43 14.61 15.09
N GLY A 115 -6.71 13.41 14.56
CA GLY A 115 -8.06 12.96 14.20
C GLY A 115 -8.61 13.50 12.87
N THR A 116 -7.91 14.42 12.21
CA THR A 116 -8.31 14.94 10.90
C THR A 116 -7.60 14.16 9.79
N THR A 117 -8.36 13.77 8.77
CA THR A 117 -7.84 13.06 7.59
C THR A 117 -7.57 14.02 6.44
N TYR A 118 -6.38 13.94 5.89
CA TYR A 118 -5.91 14.69 4.72
C TYR A 118 -5.71 13.72 3.56
N THR A 119 -6.21 14.07 2.39
CA THR A 119 -6.06 13.24 1.18
C THR A 119 -4.93 13.78 0.32
N GLY A 120 -4.07 12.90 -0.14
CA GLY A 120 -2.95 13.20 -1.01
C GLY A 120 -3.18 12.77 -2.46
N SER A 121 -2.18 13.08 -3.28
CA SER A 121 -2.10 12.66 -4.68
C SER A 121 -0.92 11.73 -4.89
N LEU A 122 -1.11 10.70 -5.71
CA LEU A 122 -0.08 9.75 -6.14
C LEU A 122 0.39 10.10 -7.55
N ARG A 123 1.71 10.09 -7.79
CA ARG A 123 2.31 10.32 -9.10
C ARG A 123 3.53 9.41 -9.30
N GLY A 124 3.47 8.54 -10.29
CA GLY A 124 4.54 7.58 -10.56
C GLY A 124 4.84 6.73 -9.32
N THR A 125 6.09 6.78 -8.84
CA THR A 125 6.55 6.06 -7.64
C THR A 125 6.59 6.95 -6.38
N GLY A 126 5.80 8.01 -6.34
CA GLY A 126 5.73 8.95 -5.23
C GLY A 126 4.36 9.61 -5.08
N GLY A 127 4.30 10.64 -4.24
CA GLY A 127 3.09 11.43 -4.02
C GLY A 127 3.28 12.48 -2.94
N SER A 128 2.26 13.30 -2.72
CA SER A 128 2.27 14.32 -1.67
C SER A 128 0.90 14.50 -1.04
N ILE A 129 0.90 14.99 0.20
CA ILE A 129 -0.28 15.41 0.93
C ILE A 129 -0.03 16.85 1.38
N ASP A 130 -0.80 17.78 0.86
CA ASP A 130 -0.76 19.16 1.30
C ASP A 130 -1.65 19.30 2.55
N VAL A 131 -1.02 19.47 3.70
CA VAL A 131 -1.71 19.60 4.98
C VAL A 131 -2.10 21.05 5.27
N GLY A 132 -1.29 21.99 4.79
CA GLY A 132 -1.49 23.40 5.04
C GLY A 132 -1.03 23.84 6.43
N THR A 133 -1.67 24.85 6.98
CA THR A 133 -1.34 25.41 8.29
C THR A 133 -2.18 24.78 9.39
N LEU A 134 -1.54 24.33 10.47
CA LEU A 134 -2.22 23.71 11.61
C LEU A 134 -1.98 24.48 12.91
N ASN A 135 -3.01 24.50 13.76
CA ASN A 135 -2.96 25.06 15.11
C ASN A 135 -2.68 23.95 16.13
N LEU A 136 -1.44 23.46 16.15
CA LEU A 136 -0.98 22.45 17.10
C LEU A 136 0.08 23.06 18.00
N SER A 137 -0.07 22.94 19.32
CA SER A 137 0.81 23.55 20.33
C SER A 137 1.86 22.58 20.87
N SER A 138 1.82 21.31 20.47
CA SER A 138 2.74 20.28 20.94
C SER A 138 3.05 19.27 19.85
N ASN A 139 4.18 18.57 19.99
CA ASN A 139 4.56 17.47 19.12
C ASN A 139 3.43 16.45 19.01
N THR A 140 3.23 15.94 17.83
CA THR A 140 2.18 14.96 17.52
C THR A 140 2.67 13.97 16.48
N THR A 141 1.84 12.98 16.18
CA THR A 141 2.14 11.97 15.16
C THR A 141 1.18 12.11 13.98
N ALA A 142 1.74 12.12 12.78
CA ALA A 142 0.98 11.92 11.55
C ALA A 142 1.03 10.45 11.15
N GLN A 143 -0.13 9.83 10.96
CA GLN A 143 -0.25 8.48 10.42
C GLN A 143 -0.44 8.57 8.91
N VAL A 144 0.59 8.23 8.13
CA VAL A 144 0.55 8.22 6.67
C VAL A 144 0.15 6.83 6.20
N ILE A 145 -0.91 6.75 5.41
CA ILE A 145 -1.55 5.49 5.01
C ILE A 145 -1.55 5.42 3.48
N LEU A 146 -0.91 4.38 2.95
CA LEU A 146 -0.94 4.03 1.53
C LEU A 146 -1.78 2.78 1.34
N THR A 147 -2.78 2.84 0.46
CA THR A 147 -3.73 1.75 0.20
C THR A 147 -3.63 1.32 -1.27
N ASP A 148 -3.72 0.03 -1.51
CA ASP A 148 -3.74 -0.56 -2.85
C ASP A 148 -5.17 -0.83 -3.35
N SER A 149 -5.30 -1.30 -4.59
CA SER A 149 -6.57 -1.62 -5.26
C SER A 149 -7.34 -2.79 -4.63
N ARG A 150 -6.68 -3.57 -3.76
CA ARG A 150 -7.31 -4.65 -2.97
C ARG A 150 -7.84 -4.15 -1.63
N GLY A 151 -7.62 -2.86 -1.28
CA GLY A 151 -7.94 -2.28 0.03
C GLY A 151 -6.93 -2.63 1.11
N ILE A 152 -5.77 -3.21 0.75
CA ILE A 152 -4.70 -3.48 1.71
C ILE A 152 -3.88 -2.22 1.92
N SER A 153 -3.63 -1.90 3.18
CA SER A 153 -2.95 -0.67 3.56
C SER A 153 -1.66 -0.92 4.31
N THR A 154 -0.73 0.00 4.17
CA THR A 154 0.45 0.15 5.03
C THR A 154 0.40 1.52 5.68
N THR A 155 0.68 1.58 6.98
CA THR A 155 0.76 2.82 7.75
C THR A 155 2.18 3.09 8.19
N LYS A 156 2.63 4.34 8.04
CA LYS A 156 3.87 4.87 8.63
C LYS A 156 3.56 6.05 9.53
N ASN A 157 4.22 6.09 10.67
CA ASN A 157 4.10 7.17 11.64
C ASN A 157 5.27 8.16 11.47
N LEU A 158 4.94 9.44 11.36
CA LEU A 158 5.89 10.56 11.36
C LEU A 158 5.71 11.35 12.66
N ASN A 159 6.78 11.49 13.43
CA ASN A 159 6.78 12.30 14.64
C ASN A 159 7.03 13.75 14.25
N LEU A 160 6.01 14.59 14.36
CA LEU A 160 6.04 15.98 13.99
C LEU A 160 6.60 16.83 15.13
N ILE A 161 7.63 17.63 14.86
CA ILE A 161 8.23 18.56 15.81
C ILE A 161 7.57 19.92 15.64
N ILE A 162 6.88 20.39 16.68
CA ILE A 162 6.10 21.62 16.65
C ILE A 162 6.70 22.64 17.60
N LEU A 163 7.00 23.81 17.08
CA LEU A 163 7.43 24.97 17.85
C LEU A 163 6.23 25.87 18.12
N ASP A 164 5.91 26.01 19.41
CA ASP A 164 4.88 26.97 19.86
C ASP A 164 5.49 28.39 19.95
N TRP A 165 5.84 28.90 18.77
CA TRP A 165 6.42 30.23 18.65
C TRP A 165 5.47 31.16 17.89
N VAL A 166 5.27 32.35 18.42
CA VAL A 166 4.45 33.40 17.81
C VAL A 166 5.40 34.40 17.17
N LEU A 167 5.17 34.71 15.90
CA LEU A 167 5.88 35.81 15.23
C LEU A 167 5.62 37.10 15.98
N PRO A 168 6.65 37.89 16.27
CA PRO A 168 6.48 39.21 16.92
C PRO A 168 5.69 40.17 16.04
#